data_7f89c66e4516594f40ba05a33297f835
#
_entry.id   7f89c66e4516594f40ba05a33297f835
#
_cell.length_a   1.000
_cell.length_b   1.000
_cell.length_c   1.000
_cell.angle_alpha   90.00
_cell.angle_beta   90.00
_cell.angle_gamma   90.00
#
_symmetry.space_group_name_H-M   'P 1'
#
loop_
_entity.id
_entity.type
_entity.pdbx_description
1 polymer ?
#
loop_
_entity_poly.entity_id
_entity_poly.type
_entity_poly.pdbx_seq_one_letter_code
_entity_poly.pdbx_strand_id
1 'polypeptide(L)'
;MIVYGSSLSPYVRKVVAFAAEKNIELELQPTGFPNHSPEYLEASPFRKMPALRDGDYVLSDSSAIVHYLEAKVPEPKLIPGDAKLRGKTIWFDEFADTILVSCGAKIFFNLIVAPRFLKQPGDPEAAKQAELNDLPPILEYLEKTVPTGDGYLVGDGLTLADIAVASPFANFRHTETRVCPDRYPRTVAYVDRILARPSIAPWIEQEAALLAKTAA
;
A
#
# COMPACT_ATOMS: atom_id res chain seq x y z
N MET A 1 0.04 -18.62 -7.20
CA MET A 1 -1.14 -17.71 -7.18
C MET A 1 -0.82 -16.49 -8.00
N ILE A 2 -1.84 -15.86 -8.62
CA ILE A 2 -1.71 -14.66 -9.45
C ILE A 2 -2.39 -13.50 -8.73
N VAL A 3 -1.73 -12.34 -8.68
CA VAL A 3 -2.33 -11.07 -8.26
C VAL A 3 -2.35 -10.13 -9.46
N TYR A 4 -3.53 -9.63 -9.80
CA TYR A 4 -3.70 -8.64 -10.87
C TYR A 4 -3.59 -7.24 -10.29
N GLY A 5 -2.72 -6.43 -10.87
CA GLY A 5 -2.53 -5.05 -10.45
C GLY A 5 -1.21 -4.44 -10.88
N SER A 6 -0.89 -3.32 -10.27
CA SER A 6 0.41 -2.65 -10.38
C SER A 6 0.89 -2.32 -8.97
N SER A 7 2.17 -2.54 -8.67
CA SER A 7 2.76 -2.19 -7.37
C SER A 7 2.71 -0.69 -7.06
N LEU A 8 2.53 0.18 -8.06
CA LEU A 8 2.23 1.60 -7.85
C LEU A 8 0.96 1.84 -7.00
N SER A 9 0.04 0.85 -6.97
CA SER A 9 -1.09 0.89 -6.05
C SER A 9 -0.64 0.49 -4.63
N PRO A 10 -0.87 1.31 -3.60
CA PRO A 10 -0.53 0.96 -2.22
C PRO A 10 -1.25 -0.31 -1.75
N TYR A 11 -2.46 -0.56 -2.25
CA TYR A 11 -3.23 -1.77 -1.97
C TYR A 11 -2.59 -3.04 -2.56
N VAL A 12 -2.09 -2.95 -3.80
CA VAL A 12 -1.36 -4.07 -4.45
C VAL A 12 -0.05 -4.32 -3.72
N ARG A 13 0.71 -3.26 -3.42
CA ARG A 13 1.98 -3.34 -2.70
C ARG A 13 1.79 -3.97 -1.31
N LYS A 14 0.71 -3.61 -0.59
CA LYS A 14 0.32 -4.26 0.67
C LYS A 14 0.21 -5.78 0.50
N VAL A 15 -0.51 -6.24 -0.51
CA VAL A 15 -0.73 -7.68 -0.75
C VAL A 15 0.56 -8.42 -1.11
N VAL A 16 1.36 -7.89 -2.04
CA VAL A 16 2.60 -8.58 -2.44
C VAL A 16 3.65 -8.57 -1.33
N ALA A 17 3.73 -7.49 -0.54
CA ALA A 17 4.59 -7.43 0.63
C ALA A 17 4.14 -8.41 1.73
N PHE A 18 2.85 -8.47 2.02
CA PHE A 18 2.27 -9.41 2.98
C PHE A 18 2.55 -10.86 2.58
N ALA A 19 2.37 -11.20 1.31
CA ALA A 19 2.68 -12.53 0.80
C ALA A 19 4.18 -12.87 0.93
N ALA A 20 5.05 -11.92 0.58
CA ALA A 20 6.50 -12.11 0.69
C ALA A 20 6.95 -12.35 2.14
N GLU A 21 6.40 -11.61 3.12
CA GLU A 21 6.67 -11.84 4.54
C GLU A 21 6.20 -13.21 5.04
N LYS A 22 5.23 -13.81 4.36
CA LYS A 22 4.75 -15.18 4.63
C LYS A 22 5.42 -16.26 3.77
N ASN A 23 6.41 -15.91 2.96
CA ASN A 23 7.05 -16.79 1.99
C ASN A 23 6.05 -17.41 0.99
N ILE A 24 5.00 -16.67 0.63
CA ILE A 24 4.02 -17.07 -0.36
C ILE A 24 4.45 -16.52 -1.72
N GLU A 25 4.64 -17.40 -2.69
CA GLU A 25 4.95 -16.98 -4.07
C GLU A 25 3.70 -16.45 -4.76
N LEU A 26 3.77 -15.19 -5.17
CA LEU A 26 2.77 -14.51 -5.98
C LEU A 26 3.37 -14.04 -7.30
N GLU A 27 2.65 -14.29 -8.38
CA GLU A 27 2.92 -13.68 -9.68
C GLU A 27 2.09 -12.41 -9.82
N LEU A 28 2.73 -11.24 -9.94
CA LEU A 28 2.06 -9.98 -10.19
C LEU A 28 1.86 -9.78 -11.69
N GLN A 29 0.59 -9.77 -12.13
CA GLN A 29 0.23 -9.56 -13.53
C GLN A 29 -0.48 -8.20 -13.71
N PRO A 30 -0.20 -7.47 -14.81
CA PRO A 30 -0.91 -6.23 -15.13
C PRO A 30 -2.39 -6.51 -15.44
N THR A 31 -3.25 -5.51 -15.14
CA THR A 31 -4.69 -5.61 -15.40
C THR A 31 -5.07 -5.52 -16.87
N GLY A 32 -4.10 -5.20 -17.75
CA GLY A 32 -4.36 -4.96 -19.17
C GLY A 32 -5.04 -3.63 -19.47
N PHE A 33 -4.89 -2.62 -18.60
CA PHE A 33 -5.46 -1.29 -18.83
C PHE A 33 -4.94 -0.64 -20.13
N PRO A 34 -5.78 0.05 -20.96
CA PRO A 34 -7.23 0.27 -20.76
C PRO A 34 -8.12 -0.93 -21.16
N ASN A 35 -7.58 -1.92 -21.87
CA ASN A 35 -8.29 -3.12 -22.32
C ASN A 35 -8.04 -4.26 -21.35
N HIS A 36 -8.82 -4.29 -20.25
CA HIS A 36 -8.66 -5.29 -19.19
C HIS A 36 -8.83 -6.73 -19.70
N SER A 37 -7.99 -7.64 -19.20
CA SER A 37 -8.09 -9.06 -19.56
C SER A 37 -9.37 -9.70 -18.99
N PRO A 38 -9.94 -10.70 -19.69
CA PRO A 38 -11.12 -11.44 -19.19
C PRO A 38 -10.89 -12.03 -17.81
N GLU A 39 -9.69 -12.56 -17.55
CA GLU A 39 -9.30 -13.20 -16.29
C GLU A 39 -9.28 -12.19 -15.13
N TYR A 40 -8.81 -10.97 -15.39
CA TYR A 40 -8.87 -9.90 -14.40
C TYR A 40 -10.32 -9.46 -14.14
N LEU A 41 -11.15 -9.34 -15.19
CA LEU A 41 -12.54 -8.93 -15.04
C LEU A 41 -13.37 -9.98 -14.27
N GLU A 42 -13.06 -11.27 -14.44
CA GLU A 42 -13.65 -12.33 -13.62
C GLU A 42 -13.27 -12.17 -12.14
N ALA A 43 -11.99 -11.91 -11.85
CA ALA A 43 -11.50 -11.76 -10.48
C ALA A 43 -11.89 -10.42 -9.84
N SER A 44 -12.13 -9.37 -10.64
CA SER A 44 -12.53 -8.03 -10.20
C SER A 44 -13.63 -7.44 -11.06
N PRO A 45 -14.90 -7.80 -10.85
CA PRO A 45 -16.04 -7.29 -11.64
C PRO A 45 -16.18 -5.76 -11.60
N PHE A 46 -15.72 -5.13 -10.54
CA PHE A 46 -15.73 -3.66 -10.38
C PHE A 46 -14.43 -2.97 -10.83
N ARG A 47 -13.52 -3.72 -11.47
CA ARG A 47 -12.24 -3.20 -12.01
C ARG A 47 -11.37 -2.53 -10.94
N LYS A 48 -11.40 -3.05 -9.71
CA LYS A 48 -10.54 -2.60 -8.60
C LYS A 48 -9.34 -3.53 -8.48
N MET A 49 -8.19 -2.96 -8.21
CA MET A 49 -6.97 -3.73 -7.92
C MET A 49 -6.58 -3.55 -6.45
N PRO A 50 -6.01 -4.58 -5.81
CA PRO A 50 -5.66 -5.90 -6.35
C PRO A 50 -6.86 -6.84 -6.52
N ALA A 51 -6.67 -7.84 -7.40
CA ALA A 51 -7.49 -9.05 -7.43
C ALA A 51 -6.58 -10.28 -7.42
N LEU A 52 -7.01 -11.35 -6.75
CA LEU A 52 -6.29 -12.60 -6.61
C LEU A 52 -6.96 -13.70 -7.42
N ARG A 53 -6.17 -14.59 -8.02
CA ARG A 53 -6.57 -15.90 -8.54
C ARG A 53 -5.71 -16.99 -7.91
N ASP A 54 -6.36 -18.00 -7.33
CA ASP A 54 -5.74 -19.20 -6.78
C ASP A 54 -6.48 -20.44 -7.34
N GLY A 55 -5.99 -20.98 -8.45
CA GLY A 55 -6.72 -21.98 -9.21
C GLY A 55 -8.02 -21.42 -9.80
N ASP A 56 -9.14 -22.00 -9.41
CA ASP A 56 -10.49 -21.59 -9.76
C ASP A 56 -11.10 -20.56 -8.77
N TYR A 57 -10.45 -20.33 -7.63
CA TYR A 57 -10.88 -19.33 -6.66
C TYR A 57 -10.40 -17.94 -7.05
N VAL A 58 -11.31 -16.98 -7.05
CA VAL A 58 -11.05 -15.58 -7.32
C VAL A 58 -11.52 -14.69 -6.18
N LEU A 59 -10.77 -13.64 -5.87
CA LEU A 59 -11.07 -12.71 -4.79
C LEU A 59 -10.55 -11.32 -5.13
N SER A 60 -11.35 -10.29 -4.92
CA SER A 60 -10.93 -8.90 -4.99
C SER A 60 -10.98 -8.25 -3.60
N ASP A 61 -10.35 -7.07 -3.49
CA ASP A 61 -10.10 -6.32 -2.26
C ASP A 61 -8.84 -6.73 -1.50
N SER A 62 -8.01 -5.74 -1.15
CA SER A 62 -6.70 -6.00 -0.55
C SER A 62 -6.80 -6.62 0.84
N SER A 63 -7.74 -6.16 1.68
CA SER A 63 -7.93 -6.68 3.04
C SER A 63 -8.51 -8.08 3.00
N ALA A 64 -9.48 -8.37 2.10
CA ALA A 64 -9.99 -9.71 1.90
C ALA A 64 -8.89 -10.68 1.46
N ILE A 65 -8.01 -10.25 0.54
CA ILE A 65 -6.89 -11.07 0.05
C ILE A 65 -5.88 -11.36 1.17
N VAL A 66 -5.45 -10.38 1.97
CA VAL A 66 -4.49 -10.63 3.05
C VAL A 66 -5.09 -11.53 4.14
N HIS A 67 -6.38 -11.41 4.44
CA HIS A 67 -7.08 -12.32 5.35
C HIS A 67 -7.16 -13.76 4.80
N TYR A 68 -7.40 -13.92 3.49
CA TYR A 68 -7.35 -15.22 2.84
C TYR A 68 -5.95 -15.84 2.93
N LEU A 69 -4.90 -15.07 2.61
CA LEU A 69 -3.50 -15.53 2.68
C LEU A 69 -3.09 -15.90 4.11
N GLU A 70 -3.51 -15.12 5.11
CA GLU A 70 -3.27 -15.42 6.53
C GLU A 70 -3.90 -16.75 6.95
N ALA A 71 -5.14 -17.00 6.53
CA ALA A 71 -5.83 -18.24 6.84
C ALA A 71 -5.24 -19.45 6.09
N LYS A 72 -4.80 -19.26 4.84
CA LYS A 72 -4.21 -20.31 3.99
C LYS A 72 -2.82 -20.73 4.47
N VAL A 73 -2.01 -19.78 4.92
CA VAL A 73 -0.66 -19.99 5.45
C VAL A 73 -0.57 -19.30 6.81
N PRO A 74 -0.93 -19.96 7.93
CA PRO A 74 -1.03 -19.30 9.23
C PRO A 74 0.28 -18.74 9.81
N GLU A 75 1.44 -19.30 9.40
CA GLU A 75 2.76 -18.88 9.89
C GLU A 75 3.67 -18.35 8.76
N PRO A 76 4.49 -17.32 9.02
CA PRO A 76 4.49 -16.50 10.23
C PRO A 76 3.19 -15.70 10.37
N LYS A 77 2.72 -15.52 11.61
CA LYS A 77 1.46 -14.85 11.91
C LYS A 77 1.62 -13.33 11.77
N LEU A 78 0.98 -12.74 10.76
CA LEU A 78 0.97 -11.29 10.53
C LEU A 78 -0.35 -10.62 10.96
N ILE A 79 -1.38 -11.41 11.26
CA ILE A 79 -2.62 -10.95 11.89
C ILE A 79 -2.76 -11.69 13.23
N PRO A 80 -2.56 -11.00 14.38
CA PRO A 80 -2.57 -11.63 15.70
C PRO A 80 -3.86 -12.38 16.01
N GLY A 81 -3.76 -13.47 16.79
CA GLY A 81 -4.92 -14.22 17.29
C GLY A 81 -5.58 -13.59 18.52
N ASP A 82 -4.81 -12.83 19.34
CA ASP A 82 -5.37 -12.11 20.48
C ASP A 82 -6.37 -11.04 20.01
N ALA A 83 -7.51 -10.96 20.67
CA ALA A 83 -8.62 -10.13 20.22
C ALA A 83 -8.27 -8.62 20.18
N LYS A 84 -7.49 -8.13 21.16
CA LYS A 84 -7.11 -6.71 21.24
C LYS A 84 -6.06 -6.36 20.19
N LEU A 85 -5.03 -7.19 20.06
CA LEU A 85 -3.98 -6.99 19.06
C LEU A 85 -4.55 -7.13 17.65
N ARG A 86 -5.42 -8.12 17.41
CA ARG A 86 -6.12 -8.30 16.14
C ARG A 86 -6.98 -7.09 15.78
N GLY A 87 -7.81 -6.63 16.71
CA GLY A 87 -8.65 -5.45 16.50
C GLY A 87 -7.82 -4.22 16.15
N LYS A 88 -6.67 -4.03 16.81
CA LYS A 88 -5.77 -2.92 16.53
C LYS A 88 -5.05 -3.07 15.17
N THR A 89 -4.68 -4.28 14.80
CA THR A 89 -4.09 -4.56 13.47
C THR A 89 -5.07 -4.22 12.35
N ILE A 90 -6.32 -4.66 12.47
CA ILE A 90 -7.36 -4.36 11.47
C ILE A 90 -7.68 -2.86 11.45
N TRP A 91 -7.71 -2.20 12.62
CA TRP A 91 -7.88 -0.74 12.67
C TRP A 91 -6.82 0.00 11.84
N PHE A 92 -5.54 -0.39 11.94
CA PHE A 92 -4.49 0.25 11.15
C PHE A 92 -4.54 -0.10 9.66
N ASP A 93 -5.01 -1.30 9.31
CA ASP A 93 -5.28 -1.67 7.93
C ASP A 93 -6.37 -0.75 7.34
N GLU A 94 -7.50 -0.62 8.02
CA GLU A 94 -8.59 0.27 7.61
C GLU A 94 -8.20 1.76 7.64
N PHE A 95 -7.44 2.19 8.64
CA PHE A 95 -6.90 3.55 8.68
C PHE A 95 -6.03 3.85 7.46
N ALA A 96 -5.17 2.92 7.08
CA ALA A 96 -4.33 3.08 5.90
C ALA A 96 -5.18 3.12 4.62
N ASP A 97 -6.12 2.20 4.47
CA ASP A 97 -6.92 2.04 3.25
C ASP A 97 -7.95 3.17 3.06
N THR A 98 -8.53 3.70 4.14
CA THR A 98 -9.64 4.66 4.06
C THR A 98 -9.23 6.10 4.37
N ILE A 99 -8.29 6.33 5.27
CA ILE A 99 -7.87 7.67 5.69
C ILE A 99 -6.58 8.10 4.98
N LEU A 100 -5.49 7.33 5.16
CA LEU A 100 -4.19 7.69 4.62
C LEU A 100 -4.18 7.63 3.08
N VAL A 101 -4.72 6.55 2.48
CA VAL A 101 -4.78 6.40 1.02
C VAL A 101 -5.75 7.40 0.41
N SER A 102 -6.85 7.77 1.08
CA SER A 102 -7.76 8.81 0.54
C SER A 102 -7.07 10.16 0.34
N CYS A 103 -6.19 10.54 1.26
CA CYS A 103 -5.34 11.71 1.09
C CYS A 103 -4.27 11.49 0.01
N GLY A 104 -3.49 10.41 0.13
CA GLY A 104 -2.39 10.08 -0.79
C GLY A 104 -2.85 9.88 -2.23
N ALA A 105 -4.05 9.34 -2.44
CA ALA A 105 -4.62 9.16 -3.76
C ALA A 105 -4.89 10.49 -4.47
N LYS A 106 -5.36 11.52 -3.77
CA LYS A 106 -5.54 12.86 -4.36
C LYS A 106 -4.22 13.40 -4.89
N ILE A 107 -3.13 13.21 -4.13
CA ILE A 107 -1.80 13.66 -4.52
C ILE A 107 -1.27 12.82 -5.69
N PHE A 108 -1.21 11.50 -5.52
CA PHE A 108 -0.61 10.60 -6.49
C PHE A 108 -1.38 10.53 -7.81
N PHE A 109 -2.72 10.53 -7.76
CA PHE A 109 -3.55 10.51 -8.95
C PHE A 109 -3.31 11.77 -9.80
N ASN A 110 -3.35 12.94 -9.19
CA ASN A 110 -3.24 14.20 -9.93
C ASN A 110 -1.83 14.48 -10.44
N LEU A 111 -0.79 14.07 -9.70
CA LEU A 111 0.59 14.35 -10.11
C LEU A 111 1.19 13.24 -11.00
N ILE A 112 0.71 12.01 -10.90
CA ILE A 112 1.32 10.85 -11.57
C ILE A 112 0.32 10.13 -12.48
N VAL A 113 -0.81 9.63 -11.93
CA VAL A 113 -1.67 8.71 -12.68
C VAL A 113 -2.36 9.40 -13.85
N ALA A 114 -3.02 10.52 -13.62
CA ALA A 114 -3.73 11.26 -14.66
C ALA A 114 -2.78 11.69 -15.81
N PRO A 115 -1.66 12.42 -15.55
CA PRO A 115 -0.83 12.91 -16.65
C PRO A 115 0.00 11.80 -17.32
N ARG A 116 0.56 10.85 -16.57
CA ARG A 116 1.51 9.89 -17.14
C ARG A 116 0.83 8.66 -17.75
N PHE A 117 -0.21 8.13 -17.11
CA PHE A 117 -0.86 6.89 -17.53
C PHE A 117 -2.18 7.09 -18.27
N LEU A 118 -3.01 8.05 -17.84
CA LEU A 118 -4.30 8.32 -18.49
C LEU A 118 -4.22 9.36 -19.62
N LYS A 119 -3.08 10.07 -19.74
CA LYS A 119 -2.88 11.17 -20.70
C LYS A 119 -3.96 12.26 -20.55
N GLN A 120 -4.38 12.50 -19.31
CA GLN A 120 -5.36 13.52 -18.94
C GLN A 120 -4.66 14.59 -18.09
N PRO A 121 -5.13 15.84 -18.10
CA PRO A 121 -4.62 16.83 -17.17
C PRO A 121 -4.92 16.38 -15.73
N GLY A 122 -3.90 16.43 -14.86
CA GLY A 122 -4.11 16.32 -13.42
C GLY A 122 -4.56 17.64 -12.84
N ASP A 123 -4.88 17.63 -11.56
CA ASP A 123 -5.18 18.85 -10.77
C ASP A 123 -4.09 19.07 -9.70
N PRO A 124 -3.00 19.80 -10.04
CA PRO A 124 -1.91 20.06 -9.09
C PRO A 124 -2.36 20.88 -7.88
N GLU A 125 -3.39 21.71 -8.03
CA GLU A 125 -3.91 22.49 -6.89
C GLU A 125 -4.64 21.59 -5.90
N ALA A 126 -5.48 20.65 -6.37
CA ALA A 126 -6.09 19.63 -5.52
C ALA A 126 -5.03 18.76 -4.81
N ALA A 127 -3.95 18.40 -5.50
CA ALA A 127 -2.83 17.67 -4.88
C ALA A 127 -2.16 18.49 -3.78
N LYS A 128 -1.89 19.76 -4.04
CA LYS A 128 -1.30 20.70 -3.08
C LYS A 128 -2.21 20.94 -1.87
N GLN A 129 -3.51 21.08 -2.08
CA GLN A 129 -4.47 21.22 -0.98
C GLN A 129 -4.50 19.96 -0.10
N ALA A 130 -4.45 18.76 -0.69
CA ALA A 130 -4.36 17.53 0.08
C ALA A 130 -3.05 17.44 0.88
N GLU A 131 -1.91 17.83 0.29
CA GLU A 131 -0.62 17.87 0.99
C GLU A 131 -0.61 18.86 2.15
N LEU A 132 -1.17 20.05 1.98
CA LEU A 132 -1.12 21.12 2.98
C LEU A 132 -2.16 20.99 4.08
N ASN A 133 -3.34 20.43 3.79
CA ASN A 133 -4.49 20.44 4.69
C ASN A 133 -4.91 19.04 5.15
N ASP A 134 -4.93 18.04 4.26
CA ASP A 134 -5.43 16.71 4.60
C ASP A 134 -4.32 15.83 5.24
N LEU A 135 -3.07 15.96 4.77
CA LEU A 135 -1.96 15.14 5.24
C LEU A 135 -1.47 15.47 6.66
N PRO A 136 -1.34 16.75 7.09
CA PRO A 136 -0.77 17.07 8.40
C PRO A 136 -1.50 16.43 9.59
N PRO A 137 -2.84 16.44 9.70
CA PRO A 137 -3.53 15.77 10.82
C PRO A 137 -3.26 14.27 10.88
N ILE A 138 -3.10 13.63 9.71
CA ILE A 138 -2.77 12.20 9.59
C ILE A 138 -1.34 11.95 10.13
N LEU A 139 -0.39 12.78 9.73
CA LEU A 139 1.00 12.69 10.20
C LEU A 139 1.12 12.99 11.71
N GLU A 140 0.35 13.95 12.23
CA GLU A 140 0.30 14.24 13.67
C GLU A 140 -0.24 13.06 14.48
N TYR A 141 -1.23 12.34 13.95
CA TYR A 141 -1.72 11.11 14.56
C TYR A 141 -0.65 10.01 14.54
N LEU A 142 -0.02 9.80 13.40
CA LEU A 142 1.05 8.80 13.26
C LEU A 142 2.24 9.13 14.16
N GLU A 143 2.69 10.37 14.23
CA GLU A 143 3.83 10.80 15.05
C GLU A 143 3.63 10.49 16.54
N LYS A 144 2.38 10.55 17.01
CA LYS A 144 2.02 10.18 18.39
C LYS A 144 1.88 8.67 18.59
N THR A 145 1.64 7.92 17.51
CA THR A 145 1.19 6.53 17.57
C THR A 145 2.29 5.54 17.22
N VAL A 146 3.15 5.87 16.23
CA VAL A 146 4.25 4.99 15.82
C VAL A 146 5.23 4.78 16.97
N PRO A 147 5.79 3.56 17.12
CA PRO A 147 6.73 3.26 18.20
C PRO A 147 8.03 4.05 18.04
N THR A 148 8.75 4.17 19.14
CA THR A 148 10.13 4.65 19.11
C THR A 148 11.10 3.49 18.82
N GLY A 149 12.19 3.78 18.13
CA GLY A 149 13.21 2.77 17.80
C GLY A 149 12.67 1.68 16.85
N ASP A 150 13.03 0.44 17.11
CA ASP A 150 12.74 -0.71 16.22
C ASP A 150 11.38 -1.39 16.45
N GLY A 151 10.50 -0.76 17.25
CA GLY A 151 9.17 -1.32 17.57
C GLY A 151 8.22 -1.39 16.37
N TYR A 152 7.09 -2.09 16.54
CA TYR A 152 6.02 -2.24 15.57
C TYR A 152 4.73 -1.57 16.07
N LEU A 153 3.78 -1.28 15.17
CA LEU A 153 2.51 -0.64 15.53
C LEU A 153 1.67 -1.49 16.48
N VAL A 154 1.76 -2.81 16.34
CA VAL A 154 0.98 -3.75 17.13
C VAL A 154 1.82 -4.93 17.57
N GLY A 155 1.94 -5.13 18.89
CA GLY A 155 2.72 -6.24 19.45
C GLY A 155 4.23 -6.07 19.26
N ASP A 156 4.95 -7.19 19.35
CA ASP A 156 6.42 -7.21 19.39
C ASP A 156 7.06 -7.58 18.05
N GLY A 157 6.25 -7.82 17.02
CA GLY A 157 6.69 -8.22 15.68
C GLY A 157 5.93 -7.53 14.57
N LEU A 158 6.44 -7.68 13.33
CA LEU A 158 5.76 -7.17 12.14
C LEU A 158 4.34 -7.74 12.02
N THR A 159 3.40 -6.86 11.74
CA THR A 159 2.01 -7.23 11.46
C THR A 159 1.52 -6.58 10.15
N LEU A 160 0.32 -6.97 9.72
CA LEU A 160 -0.39 -6.28 8.62
C LEU A 160 -0.47 -4.77 8.83
N ALA A 161 -0.61 -4.31 10.09
CA ALA A 161 -0.66 -2.89 10.42
C ALA A 161 0.55 -2.11 9.89
N ASP A 162 1.75 -2.65 10.05
CA ASP A 162 3.00 -2.00 9.65
C ASP A 162 3.11 -1.91 8.12
N ILE A 163 2.76 -3.00 7.43
CA ILE A 163 2.79 -3.07 5.97
C ILE A 163 1.76 -2.11 5.37
N ALA A 164 0.53 -2.11 5.89
CA ALA A 164 -0.56 -1.27 5.40
C ALA A 164 -0.26 0.21 5.58
N VAL A 165 0.20 0.62 6.78
CA VAL A 165 0.51 2.03 7.06
C VAL A 165 1.72 2.53 6.29
N ALA A 166 2.78 1.73 6.14
CA ALA A 166 3.97 2.16 5.42
C ALA A 166 3.78 2.23 3.89
N SER A 167 2.96 1.34 3.33
CA SER A 167 2.79 1.21 1.87
C SER A 167 2.45 2.53 1.16
N PRO A 168 1.51 3.37 1.60
CA PRO A 168 1.18 4.63 0.94
C PRO A 168 2.32 5.65 0.89
N PHE A 169 3.27 5.59 1.82
CA PHE A 169 4.42 6.51 1.84
C PHE A 169 5.38 6.33 0.67
N ALA A 170 5.41 5.15 0.04
CA ALA A 170 6.15 4.99 -1.21
C ALA A 170 5.59 5.90 -2.32
N ASN A 171 4.26 6.10 -2.37
CA ASN A 171 3.63 7.01 -3.31
C ASN A 171 3.99 8.47 -3.02
N PHE A 172 4.11 8.87 -1.75
CA PHE A 172 4.61 10.21 -1.40
C PHE A 172 6.06 10.42 -1.88
N ARG A 173 6.91 9.40 -1.79
CA ARG A 173 8.28 9.49 -2.34
C ARG A 173 8.29 9.68 -3.85
N HIS A 174 7.41 8.99 -4.57
CA HIS A 174 7.28 9.10 -6.02
C HIS A 174 6.73 10.45 -6.50
N THR A 175 5.99 11.17 -5.65
CA THR A 175 5.46 12.52 -5.93
C THR A 175 6.33 13.64 -5.38
N GLU A 176 7.45 13.31 -4.74
CA GLU A 176 8.31 14.26 -4.01
C GLU A 176 7.58 14.98 -2.87
N THR A 177 6.41 14.48 -2.45
CA THR A 177 5.69 14.97 -1.28
C THR A 177 6.52 14.69 -0.04
N ARG A 178 6.98 15.76 0.61
CA ARG A 178 7.93 15.66 1.72
C ARG A 178 7.23 15.56 3.06
N VAL A 179 7.39 14.42 3.72
CA VAL A 179 7.13 14.31 5.15
C VAL A 179 8.31 14.91 5.89
N CYS A 180 8.11 16.07 6.53
CA CYS A 180 9.18 16.83 7.18
C CYS A 180 9.78 16.04 8.37
N PRO A 181 11.06 15.64 8.32
CA PRO A 181 11.68 14.86 9.38
C PRO A 181 11.85 15.62 10.70
N ASP A 182 11.98 16.96 10.64
CA ASP A 182 12.07 17.79 11.84
C ASP A 182 10.73 17.87 12.60
N ARG A 183 9.62 17.76 11.86
CA ARG A 183 8.26 17.78 12.44
C ARG A 183 7.74 16.40 12.81
N TYR A 184 8.12 15.38 12.03
CA TYR A 184 7.60 14.01 12.17
C TYR A 184 8.75 12.97 12.22
N PRO A 185 9.73 13.14 13.12
CA PRO A 185 10.94 12.31 13.12
C PRO A 185 10.66 10.82 13.38
N ARG A 186 9.70 10.51 14.24
CA ARG A 186 9.34 9.11 14.54
C ARG A 186 8.65 8.45 13.36
N THR A 187 7.72 9.15 12.72
CA THR A 187 6.99 8.66 11.55
C THR A 187 7.95 8.40 10.39
N VAL A 188 8.87 9.34 10.10
CA VAL A 188 9.86 9.18 9.04
C VAL A 188 10.76 7.97 9.31
N ALA A 189 11.37 7.88 10.50
CA ALA A 189 12.25 6.77 10.87
C ALA A 189 11.53 5.42 10.81
N TYR A 190 10.29 5.36 11.32
CA TYR A 190 9.46 4.17 11.29
C TYR A 190 9.15 3.73 9.84
N VAL A 191 8.66 4.66 9.01
CA VAL A 191 8.29 4.38 7.61
C VAL A 191 9.52 3.95 6.82
N ASP A 192 10.65 4.64 6.97
CA ASP A 192 11.91 4.32 6.28
C ASP A 192 12.34 2.89 6.58
N ARG A 193 12.26 2.47 7.84
CA ARG A 193 12.60 1.12 8.28
C ARG A 193 11.67 0.06 7.68
N ILE A 194 10.35 0.30 7.66
CA ILE A 194 9.41 -0.67 7.09
C ILE A 194 9.55 -0.74 5.56
N LEU A 195 9.67 0.39 4.87
CA LEU A 195 9.84 0.41 3.41
C LEU A 195 11.18 -0.17 2.94
N ALA A 196 12.21 -0.19 3.79
CA ALA A 196 13.50 -0.81 3.50
C ALA A 196 13.47 -2.35 3.60
N ARG A 197 12.38 -2.97 4.02
CA ARG A 197 12.29 -4.43 4.14
C ARG A 197 12.42 -5.12 2.77
N PRO A 198 13.06 -6.30 2.71
CA PRO A 198 13.19 -7.07 1.46
C PRO A 198 11.86 -7.41 0.77
N SER A 199 10.77 -7.45 1.51
CA SER A 199 9.42 -7.67 1.00
C SER A 199 8.83 -6.46 0.27
N ILE A 200 9.37 -5.23 0.47
CA ILE A 200 8.82 -3.97 -0.04
C ILE A 200 9.81 -3.24 -0.94
N ALA A 201 11.07 -3.08 -0.52
CA ALA A 201 12.06 -2.26 -1.21
C ALA A 201 12.21 -2.56 -2.71
N PRO A 202 12.26 -3.83 -3.16
CA PRO A 202 12.39 -4.14 -4.59
C PRO A 202 11.22 -3.63 -5.44
N TRP A 203 10.01 -3.58 -4.87
CA TRP A 203 8.85 -3.03 -5.57
C TRP A 203 8.99 -1.53 -5.78
N ILE A 204 9.45 -0.79 -4.76
CA ILE A 204 9.67 0.67 -4.86
C ILE A 204 10.73 1.00 -5.91
N GLU A 205 11.80 0.21 -6.00
CA GLU A 205 12.83 0.35 -7.03
C GLU A 205 12.27 0.13 -8.44
N GLN A 206 11.47 -0.92 -8.64
CA GLN A 206 10.79 -1.20 -9.91
C GLN A 206 9.80 -0.10 -10.29
N GLU A 207 9.07 0.44 -9.33
CA GLU A 207 8.14 1.56 -9.51
C GLU A 207 8.88 2.83 -9.95
N ALA A 208 9.99 3.16 -9.30
CA ALA A 208 10.82 4.31 -9.67
C ALA A 208 11.36 4.16 -11.11
N ALA A 209 11.83 2.96 -11.48
CA ALA A 209 12.28 2.65 -12.84
C ALA A 209 11.14 2.76 -13.87
N LEU A 210 9.92 2.31 -13.53
CA LEU A 210 8.74 2.47 -14.38
C LEU A 210 8.38 3.94 -14.58
N LEU A 211 8.35 4.71 -13.50
CA LEU A 211 8.02 6.12 -13.55
C LEU A 211 9.07 6.94 -14.33
N ALA A 212 10.34 6.60 -14.23
CA ALA A 212 11.37 7.24 -15.05
C ALA A 212 11.14 7.05 -16.56
N LYS A 213 10.66 5.86 -16.97
CA LYS A 213 10.34 5.58 -18.39
C LYS A 213 9.08 6.29 -18.88
N THR A 214 8.16 6.66 -18.00
CA THR A 214 6.90 7.34 -18.34
C THR A 214 6.97 8.86 -18.19
N ALA A 215 8.09 9.41 -17.76
CA ALA A 215 8.30 10.85 -17.61
C ALA A 215 8.66 11.58 -18.94
N ALA A 216 8.94 10.81 -20.00
CA ALA A 216 9.17 11.29 -21.35
C ALA A 216 7.86 11.25 -22.13
#